data_372b49dbfe56f7424e9105b1bba00614
#
_entry.id   372b49dbfe56f7424e9105b1bba00614
#
_cell.length_a   1.000
_cell.length_b   1.000
_cell.length_c   1.000
_cell.angle_alpha   90.00
_cell.angle_beta   90.00
_cell.angle_gamma   90.00
#
_symmetry.space_group_name_H-M   'P 1'
#
loop_
_entity.id
_entity.type
_entity.pdbx_description
1 polymer ?
#
loop_
_entity_poly.entity_id
_entity_poly.type
_entity_poly.pdbx_seq_one_letter_code
_entity_poly.pdbx_strand_id
1 'polypeptide(L)'
;MTDEKAFSDIRVLGPYAFRGRWRCVIRNGSQKSFLSPEKTPARALAVAERLVAALCASVPMTVGSAIDRYQTHLREKGNKAASYEGTPLRLRRFFGRMLQSPLTSLSERRCQALYDDLRTECSPRTARPLAVDTHRAYLADARSFGRWVVKAKLLRENPLAQIEGMGRRRRGKPQLRHDEAKAWLRKAQELADGEQPGAVAAMMCLLLGLRCGEIVNREVRDLDHGGSVLLIPDSKTEAGRRTVKVPDTLKRYLLTLSRNKQPKDLLFGKHDRDWPRHWVKKICRLARVPEVCAHSMRGLHATLAIEAGASPDVVARSLGHESASMTLSAYAAPGSAKAATATRVQNLFAGIPSPP
;
A
#
# COMPACT_ATOMS: atom_id res chain seq x y z
N MET A 1 -11.12 6.15 30.75
CA MET A 1 -9.65 6.23 30.94
C MET A 1 -9.20 5.43 32.17
N THR A 2 -9.54 4.17 32.34
CA THR A 2 -9.35 3.50 33.64
C THR A 2 -8.92 2.02 33.61
N ASP A 3 -8.98 1.25 32.52
CA ASP A 3 -8.69 -0.18 32.66
C ASP A 3 -7.53 -0.77 31.83
N GLU A 4 -7.07 -0.13 30.77
CA GLU A 4 -5.92 -0.64 29.99
C GLU A 4 -4.56 -0.40 30.65
N LYS A 5 -4.42 0.63 31.48
CA LYS A 5 -3.23 0.86 32.29
C LYS A 5 -3.06 -0.11 33.44
N ALA A 6 -4.14 -0.80 33.84
CA ALA A 6 -4.12 -1.67 35.01
C ALA A 6 -3.36 -2.98 34.83
N PHE A 7 -3.22 -3.49 33.61
CA PHE A 7 -2.61 -4.82 33.37
C PHE A 7 -1.26 -4.79 32.64
N SER A 8 -0.88 -3.66 32.03
CA SER A 8 0.47 -3.50 31.46
C SER A 8 1.56 -3.35 32.51
N ASP A 9 1.19 -3.21 33.78
CA ASP A 9 2.11 -2.94 34.88
C ASP A 9 2.09 -4.02 35.97
N ILE A 10 1.62 -5.24 35.63
CA ILE A 10 1.71 -6.38 36.57
C ILE A 10 3.16 -6.87 36.60
N ARG A 11 3.78 -6.74 37.79
CA ARG A 11 5.14 -7.19 38.03
C ARG A 11 5.18 -8.14 39.20
N VAL A 12 5.96 -9.22 39.08
CA VAL A 12 6.32 -10.08 40.17
C VAL A 12 7.53 -9.47 40.89
N LEU A 13 7.42 -9.21 42.18
CA LEU A 13 8.46 -8.70 43.01
C LEU A 13 8.89 -9.79 44.01
N GLY A 14 10.17 -9.97 44.23
CA GLY A 14 10.72 -11.00 45.05
C GLY A 14 11.40 -12.12 44.22
N PRO A 15 11.62 -13.32 44.80
CA PRO A 15 11.11 -13.78 46.10
C PRO A 15 11.83 -13.15 47.31
N TYR A 16 11.06 -12.79 48.35
CA TYR A 16 11.57 -12.21 49.60
C TYR A 16 11.50 -13.23 50.72
N ALA A 17 12.54 -13.26 51.60
CA ALA A 17 12.51 -14.04 52.82
C ALA A 17 11.44 -13.50 53.79
N PHE A 18 10.62 -14.40 54.35
CA PHE A 18 9.57 -14.05 55.31
C PHE A 18 9.32 -15.17 56.27
N ARG A 19 9.68 -14.98 57.56
CA ARG A 19 9.49 -15.94 58.67
C ARG A 19 9.98 -17.36 58.33
N GLY A 20 11.21 -17.50 57.84
CA GLY A 20 11.82 -18.79 57.46
C GLY A 20 11.27 -19.40 56.16
N ARG A 21 10.49 -18.70 55.41
CA ARG A 21 9.95 -19.09 54.11
C ARG A 21 10.16 -17.99 53.06
N TRP A 22 9.68 -18.20 51.86
CA TRP A 22 9.84 -17.25 50.71
C TRP A 22 8.48 -16.88 50.15
N ARG A 23 8.29 -15.58 49.85
CA ARG A 23 7.08 -15.10 49.21
C ARG A 23 7.37 -14.11 48.07
N CYS A 24 6.51 -14.10 47.07
CA CYS A 24 6.47 -13.04 46.06
C CYS A 24 5.34 -12.07 46.34
N VAL A 25 5.43 -10.91 45.73
CA VAL A 25 4.39 -9.86 45.74
C VAL A 25 4.03 -9.56 44.28
N ILE A 26 2.76 -9.63 43.98
CA ILE A 26 2.28 -9.18 42.67
C ILE A 26 1.92 -7.68 42.80
N ARG A 27 2.57 -6.84 42.02
CA ARG A 27 2.25 -5.42 41.89
C ARG A 27 1.43 -5.20 40.64
N ASN A 28 0.28 -4.57 40.77
CA ASN A 28 -0.57 -4.14 39.66
C ASN A 28 -0.85 -2.64 39.82
N GLY A 29 -0.15 -1.81 39.08
CA GLY A 29 -0.16 -0.36 39.28
C GLY A 29 0.27 0.02 40.71
N SER A 30 -0.62 0.68 41.46
CA SER A 30 -0.40 1.06 42.89
C SER A 30 -0.74 -0.07 43.88
N GLN A 31 -1.49 -1.08 43.47
CA GLN A 31 -1.90 -2.19 44.35
C GLN A 31 -0.79 -3.23 44.49
N LYS A 32 -0.63 -3.75 45.71
CA LYS A 32 0.31 -4.85 46.04
C LYS A 32 -0.45 -5.99 46.67
N SER A 33 -0.35 -7.19 46.04
CA SER A 33 -0.93 -8.45 46.57
C SER A 33 0.18 -9.33 47.08
N PHE A 34 0.19 -9.63 48.38
CA PHE A 34 1.16 -10.50 49.01
C PHE A 34 0.75 -11.95 48.89
N LEU A 35 1.59 -12.79 48.29
CA LEU A 35 1.31 -14.20 48.10
C LEU A 35 1.68 -15.00 49.35
N SER A 36 1.07 -16.18 49.53
CA SER A 36 1.39 -17.11 50.62
C SER A 36 2.83 -17.52 50.55
N PRO A 37 3.52 -17.62 51.75
CA PRO A 37 4.92 -17.99 51.78
C PRO A 37 5.14 -19.47 51.42
N GLU A 38 6.10 -19.74 50.55
CA GLU A 38 6.51 -21.05 50.05
C GLU A 38 7.82 -21.54 50.70
N LYS A 39 8.08 -22.85 50.67
CA LYS A 39 9.29 -23.46 51.31
C LYS A 39 10.58 -23.07 50.59
N THR A 40 10.53 -22.77 49.29
CA THR A 40 11.71 -22.43 48.48
C THR A 40 11.47 -21.18 47.64
N PRO A 41 12.54 -20.40 47.30
CA PRO A 41 12.43 -19.25 46.41
C PRO A 41 11.83 -19.60 45.03
N ALA A 42 12.29 -20.72 44.47
CA ALA A 42 11.83 -21.18 43.15
C ALA A 42 10.33 -21.49 43.14
N ARG A 43 9.82 -22.08 44.23
CA ARG A 43 8.38 -22.39 44.37
C ARG A 43 7.54 -21.13 44.54
N ALA A 44 8.00 -20.15 45.30
CA ALA A 44 7.34 -18.86 45.46
C ALA A 44 7.25 -18.11 44.13
N LEU A 45 8.30 -18.13 43.32
CA LEU A 45 8.33 -17.54 41.99
C LEU A 45 7.34 -18.27 41.03
N ALA A 46 7.37 -19.60 40.99
CA ALA A 46 6.49 -20.38 40.13
C ALA A 46 4.99 -20.20 40.46
N VAL A 47 4.64 -20.03 41.73
CA VAL A 47 3.28 -19.71 42.17
C VAL A 47 2.88 -18.31 41.69
N ALA A 48 3.78 -17.32 41.85
CA ALA A 48 3.51 -15.95 41.37
C ALA A 48 3.32 -15.89 39.86
N GLU A 49 4.18 -16.55 39.11
CA GLU A 49 4.09 -16.62 37.64
C GLU A 49 2.79 -17.29 37.16
N ARG A 50 2.39 -18.39 37.79
CA ARG A 50 1.10 -19.04 37.50
C ARG A 50 -0.09 -18.12 37.78
N LEU A 51 -0.09 -17.40 38.90
CA LEU A 51 -1.17 -16.49 39.25
C LEU A 51 -1.22 -15.29 38.29
N VAL A 52 -0.06 -14.73 37.92
CA VAL A 52 0.01 -13.68 36.90
C VAL A 52 -0.48 -14.22 35.56
N ALA A 53 -0.06 -15.40 35.14
CA ALA A 53 -0.55 -16.04 33.93
C ALA A 53 -2.07 -16.29 33.94
N ALA A 54 -2.62 -16.73 35.09
CA ALA A 54 -4.06 -16.91 35.27
C ALA A 54 -4.83 -15.57 35.25
N LEU A 55 -4.30 -14.54 35.91
CA LEU A 55 -4.85 -13.18 35.87
C LEU A 55 -4.84 -12.60 34.45
N CYS A 56 -3.73 -12.74 33.73
CA CYS A 56 -3.62 -12.32 32.33
C CYS A 56 -4.53 -13.15 31.41
N ALA A 57 -4.73 -14.44 31.67
CA ALA A 57 -5.61 -15.30 30.90
C ALA A 57 -7.11 -15.02 31.19
N SER A 58 -7.45 -14.47 32.36
CA SER A 58 -8.82 -14.11 32.74
C SER A 58 -9.28 -12.78 32.10
N VAL A 59 -8.34 -11.96 31.60
CA VAL A 59 -8.70 -10.72 30.88
C VAL A 59 -9.07 -11.07 29.44
N PRO A 60 -10.31 -10.83 29.04
CA PRO A 60 -10.71 -11.12 27.67
C PRO A 60 -9.88 -10.23 26.73
N MET A 61 -9.25 -10.84 25.72
CA MET A 61 -8.51 -10.13 24.69
C MET A 61 -9.39 -9.05 24.06
N THR A 62 -8.93 -7.80 24.07
CA THR A 62 -9.66 -6.70 23.41
C THR A 62 -9.42 -6.70 21.90
N VAL A 63 -10.28 -6.01 21.15
CA VAL A 63 -10.09 -5.81 19.71
C VAL A 63 -8.77 -5.08 19.45
N GLY A 64 -8.41 -4.09 20.28
CA GLY A 64 -7.16 -3.35 20.18
C GLY A 64 -5.93 -4.26 20.34
N SER A 65 -5.90 -5.06 21.39
CA SER A 65 -4.79 -6.00 21.63
C SER A 65 -4.67 -7.10 20.55
N ALA A 66 -5.80 -7.52 19.99
CA ALA A 66 -5.78 -8.43 18.84
C ALA A 66 -5.19 -7.78 17.57
N ILE A 67 -5.44 -6.47 17.36
CA ILE A 67 -4.83 -5.72 16.25
C ILE A 67 -3.31 -5.62 16.45
N ASP A 68 -2.82 -5.41 17.66
CA ASP A 68 -1.38 -5.36 17.95
C ASP A 68 -0.70 -6.71 17.69
N ARG A 69 -1.33 -7.82 18.08
CA ARG A 69 -0.85 -9.16 17.73
C ARG A 69 -0.85 -9.40 16.23
N TYR A 70 -1.84 -8.89 15.52
CA TYR A 70 -1.89 -8.97 14.06
C TYR A 70 -0.77 -8.16 13.41
N GLN A 71 -0.45 -6.98 13.95
CA GLN A 71 0.70 -6.17 13.49
C GLN A 71 2.02 -6.95 13.63
N THR A 72 2.23 -7.59 14.78
CA THR A 72 3.41 -8.44 15.01
C THR A 72 3.47 -9.58 14.00
N HIS A 73 2.33 -10.29 13.79
CA HIS A 73 2.24 -11.33 12.79
C HIS A 73 2.57 -10.85 11.37
N LEU A 74 2.08 -9.66 10.97
CA LEU A 74 2.40 -9.10 9.66
C LEU A 74 3.91 -8.78 9.52
N ARG A 75 4.55 -8.34 10.59
CA ARG A 75 6.00 -8.09 10.63
C ARG A 75 6.79 -9.39 10.51
N GLU A 76 6.47 -10.39 11.31
CA GLU A 76 7.10 -11.72 11.31
C GLU A 76 6.95 -12.44 9.96
N LYS A 77 5.82 -12.23 9.29
CA LYS A 77 5.57 -12.74 7.94
C LYS A 77 6.43 -12.07 6.86
N GLY A 78 7.25 -11.08 7.20
CA GLY A 78 8.11 -10.37 6.26
C GLY A 78 7.40 -9.32 5.40
N ASN A 79 6.23 -8.84 5.81
CA ASN A 79 5.54 -7.77 5.08
C ASN A 79 6.35 -6.47 5.14
N LYS A 80 6.23 -5.64 4.08
CA LYS A 80 6.88 -4.30 4.05
C LYS A 80 6.33 -3.39 5.16
N ALA A 81 7.18 -2.49 5.69
CA ALA A 81 6.83 -1.55 6.75
C ALA A 81 5.51 -0.82 6.51
N ALA A 82 5.30 -0.30 5.30
CA ALA A 82 4.05 0.36 4.92
C ALA A 82 2.78 -0.51 5.10
N SER A 83 2.91 -1.84 5.05
CA SER A 83 1.79 -2.76 5.29
C SER A 83 1.56 -3.00 6.77
N TYR A 84 2.61 -3.41 7.53
CA TYR A 84 2.42 -3.73 8.95
C TYR A 84 2.25 -2.49 9.85
N GLU A 85 2.56 -1.29 9.36
CA GLU A 85 2.25 -0.02 10.04
C GLU A 85 0.90 0.56 9.60
N GLY A 86 0.63 0.55 8.30
CA GLY A 86 -0.58 1.15 7.74
C GLY A 86 -1.86 0.35 7.99
N THR A 87 -1.80 -0.98 7.96
CA THR A 87 -2.97 -1.84 8.19
C THR A 87 -3.54 -1.69 9.60
N PRO A 88 -2.75 -1.72 10.70
CA PRO A 88 -3.27 -1.49 12.05
C PRO A 88 -3.95 -0.13 12.21
N LEU A 89 -3.40 0.93 11.62
CA LEU A 89 -4.04 2.25 11.67
C LEU A 89 -5.44 2.26 11.03
N ARG A 90 -5.57 1.58 9.87
CA ARG A 90 -6.88 1.43 9.22
C ARG A 90 -7.83 0.55 10.02
N LEU A 91 -7.34 -0.54 10.64
CA LEU A 91 -8.14 -1.39 11.52
C LEU A 91 -8.61 -0.64 12.77
N ARG A 92 -7.72 0.13 13.42
CA ARG A 92 -8.08 0.95 14.56
C ARG A 92 -9.16 1.98 14.21
N ARG A 93 -9.09 2.58 13.02
CA ARG A 93 -10.15 3.47 12.53
C ARG A 93 -11.44 2.71 12.25
N PHE A 94 -11.38 1.53 11.62
CA PHE A 94 -12.57 0.71 11.33
C PHE A 94 -13.31 0.29 12.60
N PHE A 95 -12.58 -0.22 13.60
CA PHE A 95 -13.16 -0.71 14.84
C PHE A 95 -13.43 0.39 15.88
N GLY A 96 -12.84 1.56 15.77
CA GLY A 96 -13.07 2.76 16.53
C GLY A 96 -13.50 2.54 17.97
N ARG A 97 -14.79 2.75 18.26
CA ARG A 97 -15.40 2.60 19.60
C ARG A 97 -15.32 1.17 20.19
N MET A 98 -15.01 0.15 19.37
CA MET A 98 -14.92 -1.24 19.82
C MET A 98 -13.50 -1.65 20.24
N LEU A 99 -12.50 -0.78 20.16
CA LEU A 99 -11.10 -1.14 20.43
C LEU A 99 -10.89 -1.71 21.84
N GLN A 100 -11.62 -1.21 22.82
CA GLN A 100 -11.56 -1.65 24.21
C GLN A 100 -12.54 -2.80 24.53
N SER A 101 -13.40 -3.14 23.60
CA SER A 101 -14.36 -4.23 23.80
C SER A 101 -13.68 -5.60 23.66
N PRO A 102 -14.16 -6.63 24.37
CA PRO A 102 -13.69 -8.00 24.18
C PRO A 102 -13.80 -8.41 22.71
N LEU A 103 -12.77 -9.07 22.19
CA LEU A 103 -12.75 -9.56 20.80
C LEU A 103 -13.96 -10.46 20.49
N THR A 104 -14.38 -11.26 21.47
CA THR A 104 -15.55 -12.14 21.39
C THR A 104 -16.89 -11.41 21.27
N SER A 105 -16.91 -10.11 21.56
CA SER A 105 -18.09 -9.27 21.39
C SER A 105 -18.36 -8.86 19.93
N LEU A 106 -17.41 -9.09 19.02
CA LEU A 106 -17.60 -8.84 17.61
C LEU A 106 -18.61 -9.83 17.02
N SER A 107 -19.72 -9.30 16.55
CA SER A 107 -20.74 -10.03 15.78
C SER A 107 -20.86 -9.39 14.38
N GLU A 108 -21.42 -10.12 13.42
CA GLU A 108 -21.69 -9.61 12.08
C GLU A 108 -22.49 -8.31 12.13
N ARG A 109 -23.58 -8.28 12.92
CA ARG A 109 -24.42 -7.07 13.10
C ARG A 109 -23.62 -5.85 13.59
N ARG A 110 -22.71 -6.05 14.58
CA ARG A 110 -21.86 -4.96 15.09
C ARG A 110 -20.85 -4.52 14.05
N CYS A 111 -20.21 -5.46 13.37
CA CYS A 111 -19.25 -5.15 12.30
C CYS A 111 -19.92 -4.46 11.11
N GLN A 112 -21.14 -4.82 10.76
CA GLN A 112 -21.94 -4.13 9.74
C GLN A 112 -22.20 -2.67 10.16
N ALA A 113 -22.65 -2.44 11.39
CA ALA A 113 -22.87 -1.09 11.91
C ALA A 113 -21.59 -0.23 11.88
N LEU A 114 -20.45 -0.81 12.27
CA LEU A 114 -19.15 -0.09 12.17
C LEU A 114 -18.80 0.28 10.72
N TYR A 115 -19.11 -0.59 9.77
CA TYR A 115 -18.87 -0.30 8.36
C TYR A 115 -19.81 0.79 7.84
N ASP A 116 -21.05 0.80 8.27
CA ASP A 116 -22.05 1.80 7.88
C ASP A 116 -21.69 3.18 8.47
N ASP A 117 -21.28 3.23 9.75
CA ASP A 117 -20.75 4.44 10.39
C ASP A 117 -19.53 4.98 9.62
N LEU A 118 -18.57 4.09 9.28
CA LEU A 118 -17.37 4.48 8.54
C LEU A 118 -17.68 5.07 7.15
N ARG A 119 -18.73 4.60 6.48
CA ARG A 119 -19.15 5.11 5.16
C ARG A 119 -19.70 6.53 5.21
N THR A 120 -20.40 6.87 6.29
CA THR A 120 -20.99 8.19 6.51
C THR A 120 -20.02 9.17 7.17
N GLU A 121 -18.94 8.66 7.76
CA GLU A 121 -17.91 9.48 8.39
C GLU A 121 -17.25 10.42 7.39
N CYS A 122 -17.22 11.71 7.71
CA CYS A 122 -16.51 12.69 6.92
C CYS A 122 -15.00 12.62 7.15
N SER A 123 -14.25 12.73 6.07
CA SER A 123 -12.79 12.86 6.16
C SER A 123 -12.43 14.18 6.85
N PRO A 124 -11.58 14.18 7.89
CA PRO A 124 -11.15 15.41 8.56
C PRO A 124 -10.47 16.40 7.60
N ARG A 125 -9.83 15.87 6.54
CA ARG A 125 -9.08 16.66 5.57
C ARG A 125 -9.98 17.34 4.53
N THR A 126 -11.10 16.73 4.15
CA THR A 126 -11.92 17.20 3.02
C THR A 126 -13.35 17.57 3.41
N ALA A 127 -13.75 17.35 4.65
CA ALA A 127 -15.12 17.49 5.16
C ALA A 127 -16.17 16.75 4.29
N ARG A 128 -15.76 15.73 3.54
CA ARG A 128 -16.62 14.91 2.68
C ARG A 128 -16.61 13.46 3.17
N PRO A 129 -17.69 12.70 2.92
CA PRO A 129 -17.71 11.27 3.19
C PRO A 129 -16.54 10.55 2.53
N LEU A 130 -16.09 9.44 3.14
CA LEU A 130 -15.00 8.63 2.60
C LEU A 130 -15.36 8.13 1.20
N ALA A 131 -14.40 8.24 0.28
CA ALA A 131 -14.56 7.70 -1.07
C ALA A 131 -14.80 6.18 -1.02
N VAL A 132 -15.61 5.67 -1.98
CA VAL A 132 -15.95 4.24 -2.09
C VAL A 132 -14.71 3.34 -2.04
N ASP A 133 -13.65 3.70 -2.75
CA ASP A 133 -12.41 2.91 -2.74
C ASP A 133 -11.73 2.90 -1.36
N THR A 134 -11.85 4.01 -0.61
CA THR A 134 -11.28 4.14 0.73
C THR A 134 -11.99 3.25 1.73
N HIS A 135 -13.31 3.42 1.92
CA HIS A 135 -14.03 2.62 2.93
C HIS A 135 -14.05 1.12 2.56
N ARG A 136 -14.06 0.76 1.26
CA ARG A 136 -13.92 -0.64 0.83
C ARG A 136 -12.52 -1.20 1.09
N ALA A 137 -11.46 -0.37 1.07
CA ALA A 137 -10.12 -0.80 1.47
C ALA A 137 -10.04 -1.08 2.97
N TYR A 138 -10.67 -0.25 3.81
CA TYR A 138 -10.79 -0.53 5.25
C TYR A 138 -11.52 -1.85 5.52
N LEU A 139 -12.63 -2.09 4.85
CA LEU A 139 -13.37 -3.36 4.96
C LEU A 139 -12.52 -4.56 4.52
N ALA A 140 -11.74 -4.42 3.44
CA ALA A 140 -10.86 -5.49 2.97
C ALA A 140 -9.77 -5.84 4.01
N ASP A 141 -9.18 -4.83 4.66
CA ASP A 141 -8.22 -5.03 5.75
C ASP A 141 -8.90 -5.67 6.97
N ALA A 142 -10.10 -5.20 7.35
CA ALA A 142 -10.88 -5.78 8.44
C ALA A 142 -11.23 -7.26 8.18
N ARG A 143 -11.66 -7.61 6.97
CA ARG A 143 -11.89 -9.01 6.57
C ARG A 143 -10.61 -9.87 6.65
N SER A 144 -9.46 -9.28 6.28
CA SER A 144 -8.17 -9.98 6.35
C SER A 144 -7.75 -10.21 7.80
N PHE A 145 -7.96 -9.22 8.66
CA PHE A 145 -7.79 -9.36 10.11
C PHE A 145 -8.71 -10.44 10.67
N GLY A 146 -10.01 -10.44 10.32
CA GLY A 146 -10.97 -11.44 10.77
C GLY A 146 -10.58 -12.86 10.34
N ARG A 147 -10.07 -13.07 9.11
CA ARG A 147 -9.52 -14.37 8.69
C ARG A 147 -8.33 -14.80 9.55
N TRP A 148 -7.44 -13.88 9.88
CA TRP A 148 -6.30 -14.17 10.74
C TRP A 148 -6.74 -14.52 12.16
N VAL A 149 -7.69 -13.78 12.73
CA VAL A 149 -8.26 -14.04 14.07
C VAL A 149 -8.81 -15.47 14.17
N VAL A 150 -9.52 -15.94 13.16
CA VAL A 150 -10.03 -17.34 13.09
C VAL A 150 -8.86 -18.32 12.96
N LYS A 151 -7.89 -18.06 12.06
CA LYS A 151 -6.70 -18.91 11.92
C LYS A 151 -5.87 -19.00 13.21
N ALA A 152 -5.81 -17.92 13.97
CA ALA A 152 -5.16 -17.85 15.27
C ALA A 152 -6.01 -18.47 16.42
N LYS A 153 -7.18 -19.06 16.10
CA LYS A 153 -8.12 -19.65 17.06
C LYS A 153 -8.62 -18.71 18.15
N LEU A 154 -8.64 -17.40 17.87
CA LEU A 154 -9.14 -16.37 18.79
C LEU A 154 -10.67 -16.17 18.67
N LEU A 155 -11.23 -16.45 17.50
CA LEU A 155 -12.68 -16.56 17.26
C LEU A 155 -12.98 -17.85 16.48
N ARG A 156 -14.22 -18.32 16.57
CA ARG A 156 -14.69 -19.51 15.83
C ARG A 156 -14.93 -19.20 14.35
N GLU A 157 -15.48 -18.03 14.08
CA GLU A 157 -15.83 -17.58 12.73
C GLU A 157 -15.45 -16.12 12.52
N ASN A 158 -15.38 -15.71 11.24
CA ASN A 158 -15.05 -14.34 10.88
C ASN A 158 -16.33 -13.49 10.80
N PRO A 159 -16.57 -12.56 11.74
CA PRO A 159 -17.79 -11.74 11.77
C PRO A 159 -17.88 -10.72 10.62
N LEU A 160 -16.84 -10.62 9.79
CA LEU A 160 -16.78 -9.71 8.64
C LEU A 160 -16.92 -10.45 7.30
N ALA A 161 -17.07 -11.79 7.31
CA ALA A 161 -17.03 -12.58 6.08
C ALA A 161 -18.13 -12.21 5.11
N GLN A 162 -19.35 -12.02 5.59
CA GLN A 162 -20.55 -11.77 4.79
C GLN A 162 -20.82 -10.28 4.51
N ILE A 163 -20.11 -9.37 5.20
CA ILE A 163 -20.34 -7.93 5.02
C ILE A 163 -19.93 -7.51 3.62
N GLU A 164 -20.86 -7.05 2.81
CA GLU A 164 -20.57 -6.61 1.44
C GLU A 164 -20.05 -5.17 1.35
N GLY A 165 -19.08 -4.99 0.45
CA GLY A 165 -18.54 -3.66 0.20
C GLY A 165 -19.49 -2.81 -0.65
N MET A 166 -20.07 -1.77 -0.06
CA MET A 166 -21.05 -0.89 -0.70
C MET A 166 -20.43 0.08 -1.72
N GLY A 167 -21.24 0.46 -2.68
CA GLY A 167 -20.87 1.41 -3.73
C GLY A 167 -20.02 0.80 -4.85
N ARG A 168 -20.04 1.42 -6.02
CA ARG A 168 -19.32 0.96 -7.20
C ARG A 168 -17.93 1.60 -7.25
N ARG A 169 -16.87 0.79 -7.25
CA ARG A 169 -15.50 1.30 -7.46
C ARG A 169 -15.35 1.94 -8.82
N ARG A 170 -14.71 3.10 -8.87
CA ARG A 170 -14.31 3.70 -10.15
C ARG A 170 -13.17 2.86 -10.74
N ARG A 171 -13.37 2.40 -11.99
CA ARG A 171 -12.30 1.72 -12.74
C ARG A 171 -11.51 2.77 -13.53
N GLY A 172 -10.18 2.61 -13.52
CA GLY A 172 -9.28 3.54 -14.21
C GLY A 172 -9.14 4.90 -13.51
N LYS A 173 -8.25 5.69 -14.00
CA LYS A 173 -8.05 7.09 -13.58
C LYS A 173 -8.27 7.97 -14.81
N PRO A 174 -8.76 9.21 -14.65
CA PRO A 174 -8.84 10.14 -15.77
C PRO A 174 -7.50 10.25 -16.47
N GLN A 175 -7.48 10.19 -17.79
CA GLN A 175 -6.28 10.31 -18.61
C GLN A 175 -6.39 11.58 -19.47
N LEU A 176 -5.26 12.12 -19.91
CA LEU A 176 -5.20 13.17 -20.90
C LEU A 176 -5.61 12.61 -22.26
N ARG A 177 -6.30 13.43 -23.06
CA ARG A 177 -6.51 13.15 -24.47
C ARG A 177 -5.21 13.25 -25.25
N HIS A 178 -5.18 12.76 -26.47
CA HIS A 178 -3.96 12.71 -27.28
C HIS A 178 -3.27 14.08 -27.44
N ASP A 179 -4.05 15.11 -27.78
CA ASP A 179 -3.50 16.47 -27.97
C ASP A 179 -3.07 17.12 -26.66
N GLU A 180 -3.82 16.87 -25.57
CA GLU A 180 -3.45 17.28 -24.21
C GLU A 180 -2.14 16.61 -23.77
N ALA A 181 -1.96 15.32 -24.07
CA ALA A 181 -0.75 14.58 -23.79
C ALA A 181 0.46 15.12 -24.59
N LYS A 182 0.26 15.47 -25.86
CA LYS A 182 1.29 16.14 -26.66
C LYS A 182 1.68 17.50 -26.10
N ALA A 183 0.71 18.32 -25.70
CA ALA A 183 0.96 19.63 -25.07
C ALA A 183 1.69 19.46 -23.75
N TRP A 184 1.27 18.48 -22.92
CA TRP A 184 1.94 18.14 -21.66
C TRP A 184 3.39 17.73 -21.90
N LEU A 185 3.65 16.85 -22.86
CA LEU A 185 4.99 16.33 -23.14
C LEU A 185 5.93 17.46 -23.65
N ARG A 186 5.44 18.32 -24.54
CA ARG A 186 6.21 19.52 -25.00
C ARG A 186 6.60 20.40 -23.84
N LYS A 187 5.68 20.70 -22.92
CA LYS A 187 5.99 21.51 -21.74
C LYS A 187 6.95 20.79 -20.79
N ALA A 188 6.84 19.47 -20.64
CA ALA A 188 7.78 18.67 -19.85
C ALA A 188 9.20 18.72 -20.44
N GLN A 189 9.33 18.63 -21.78
CA GLN A 189 10.62 18.75 -22.47
C GLN A 189 11.25 20.14 -22.31
N GLU A 190 10.46 21.20 -22.49
CA GLU A 190 10.91 22.58 -22.28
C GLU A 190 11.47 22.79 -20.86
N LEU A 191 10.79 22.24 -19.85
CA LEU A 191 11.29 22.30 -18.46
C LEU A 191 12.52 21.42 -18.24
N ALA A 192 12.61 20.28 -18.92
CA ALA A 192 13.77 19.39 -18.84
C ALA A 192 14.99 20.02 -19.55
N ASP A 193 14.79 20.72 -20.66
CA ASP A 193 15.83 21.55 -21.35
C ASP A 193 16.31 22.68 -20.45
N GLY A 194 15.43 23.24 -19.59
CA GLY A 194 15.77 24.19 -18.53
C GLY A 194 16.28 23.52 -17.25
N GLU A 195 16.88 22.34 -17.35
CA GLU A 195 17.56 21.61 -16.26
C GLU A 195 16.67 21.30 -15.05
N GLN A 196 15.37 21.07 -15.26
CA GLN A 196 14.44 20.68 -14.21
C GLN A 196 14.34 19.15 -14.09
N PRO A 197 15.05 18.47 -13.16
CA PRO A 197 15.08 17.00 -13.10
C PRO A 197 13.71 16.39 -12.78
N GLY A 198 12.84 17.12 -12.10
CA GLY A 198 11.49 16.66 -11.83
C GLY A 198 10.59 16.57 -13.06
N ALA A 199 10.86 17.34 -14.11
CA ALA A 199 10.20 17.21 -15.40
C ALA A 199 10.61 15.89 -16.06
N VAL A 200 11.90 15.53 -16.01
CA VAL A 200 12.40 14.23 -16.49
C VAL A 200 11.75 13.08 -15.74
N ALA A 201 11.68 13.16 -14.41
CA ALA A 201 10.99 12.15 -13.59
C ALA A 201 9.50 12.01 -13.97
N ALA A 202 8.81 13.11 -14.22
CA ALA A 202 7.42 13.09 -14.69
C ALA A 202 7.29 12.48 -16.10
N MET A 203 8.20 12.75 -17.01
CA MET A 203 8.26 12.15 -18.35
C MET A 203 8.41 10.62 -18.27
N MET A 204 9.17 10.09 -17.30
CA MET A 204 9.30 8.65 -17.10
C MET A 204 7.96 7.96 -16.73
N CYS A 205 7.05 8.68 -16.07
CA CYS A 205 5.71 8.16 -15.81
C CYS A 205 4.93 7.91 -17.11
N LEU A 206 5.08 8.80 -18.10
CA LEU A 206 4.39 8.71 -19.39
C LEU A 206 5.15 7.82 -20.39
N LEU A 207 6.43 8.09 -20.62
CA LEU A 207 7.20 7.47 -21.70
C LEU A 207 7.64 6.05 -21.38
N LEU A 208 7.86 5.71 -20.09
CA LEU A 208 8.26 4.38 -19.64
C LEU A 208 7.17 3.67 -18.82
N GLY A 209 6.08 4.34 -18.51
CA GLY A 209 5.02 3.80 -17.67
C GLY A 209 5.46 3.44 -16.25
N LEU A 210 6.50 4.05 -15.69
CA LEU A 210 7.05 3.71 -14.39
C LEU A 210 6.18 4.20 -13.24
N ARG A 211 6.22 3.46 -12.11
CA ARG A 211 5.63 3.93 -10.84
C ARG A 211 6.54 4.98 -10.20
N CYS A 212 5.97 5.96 -9.50
CA CYS A 212 6.77 6.99 -8.83
C CYS A 212 7.84 6.43 -7.90
N GLY A 213 7.54 5.36 -7.15
CA GLY A 213 8.54 4.71 -6.29
C GLY A 213 9.64 3.98 -7.08
N GLU A 214 9.35 3.54 -8.32
CA GLU A 214 10.38 2.99 -9.20
C GLU A 214 11.32 4.10 -9.69
N ILE A 215 10.80 5.30 -9.96
CA ILE A 215 11.59 6.44 -10.47
C ILE A 215 12.56 6.98 -9.41
N VAL A 216 12.07 7.30 -8.22
CA VAL A 216 12.90 7.94 -7.19
C VAL A 216 13.98 7.03 -6.61
N ASN A 217 13.84 5.72 -6.78
CA ASN A 217 14.82 4.72 -6.32
C ASN A 217 15.78 4.27 -7.43
N ARG A 218 15.85 4.96 -8.56
CA ARG A 218 16.80 4.60 -9.64
C ARG A 218 18.18 5.10 -9.30
N GLU A 219 19.14 4.19 -9.33
CA GLU A 219 20.56 4.47 -9.23
C GLU A 219 21.15 4.71 -10.64
N VAL A 220 22.29 5.38 -10.72
CA VAL A 220 22.98 5.63 -11.98
C VAL A 220 23.32 4.31 -12.69
N ARG A 221 23.77 3.29 -11.96
CA ARG A 221 24.09 1.95 -12.49
C ARG A 221 22.88 1.20 -13.07
N ASP A 222 21.64 1.64 -12.82
CA ASP A 222 20.45 1.05 -13.42
C ASP A 222 20.29 1.48 -14.89
N LEU A 223 21.02 2.51 -15.32
CA LEU A 223 21.02 3.02 -16.69
C LEU A 223 22.16 2.34 -17.46
N ASP A 224 21.83 1.48 -18.41
CA ASP A 224 22.77 0.63 -19.15
C ASP A 224 22.75 0.90 -20.66
N HIS A 225 23.64 0.24 -21.39
CA HIS A 225 23.79 0.37 -22.85
C HIS A 225 23.83 1.83 -23.34
N GLY A 226 24.65 2.65 -22.69
CA GLY A 226 24.77 4.08 -23.03
C GLY A 226 23.45 4.84 -22.88
N GLY A 227 22.62 4.45 -21.89
CA GLY A 227 21.36 5.11 -21.57
C GLY A 227 20.14 4.62 -22.35
N SER A 228 20.28 3.56 -23.17
CA SER A 228 19.19 3.02 -23.98
C SER A 228 18.29 2.06 -23.23
N VAL A 229 18.74 1.60 -22.05
CA VAL A 229 18.07 0.60 -21.23
C VAL A 229 18.06 1.04 -19.78
N LEU A 230 16.92 0.87 -19.09
CA LEU A 230 16.78 1.12 -17.66
C LEU A 230 16.36 -0.16 -16.96
N LEU A 231 17.17 -0.58 -15.99
CA LEU A 231 16.88 -1.74 -15.15
C LEU A 231 15.99 -1.32 -13.98
N ILE A 232 14.98 -2.13 -13.68
CA ILE A 232 14.11 -1.99 -12.51
C ILE A 232 14.32 -3.21 -11.61
N PRO A 233 15.35 -3.19 -10.73
CA PRO A 233 15.72 -4.36 -9.93
C PRO A 233 14.74 -4.62 -8.79
N ASP A 234 14.15 -3.55 -8.22
CA ASP A 234 13.28 -3.63 -7.05
C ASP A 234 11.83 -3.34 -7.41
N SER A 235 10.97 -4.32 -7.20
CA SER A 235 9.53 -4.16 -7.32
C SER A 235 8.79 -4.82 -6.16
N LYS A 236 7.51 -4.47 -6.03
CA LYS A 236 6.61 -5.10 -5.05
C LYS A 236 6.38 -6.58 -5.35
N THR A 237 6.47 -6.96 -6.62
CA THR A 237 6.24 -8.32 -7.13
C THR A 237 7.43 -8.75 -7.99
N GLU A 238 7.63 -10.04 -8.16
CA GLU A 238 8.67 -10.60 -9.00
C GLU A 238 8.50 -10.17 -10.47
N ALA A 239 7.28 -10.17 -10.98
CA ALA A 239 6.93 -9.63 -12.31
C ALA A 239 7.29 -8.14 -12.50
N GLY A 240 7.51 -7.42 -11.42
CA GLY A 240 7.93 -6.03 -11.48
C GLY A 240 9.42 -5.82 -11.75
N ARG A 241 10.27 -6.84 -11.56
CA ARG A 241 11.70 -6.81 -11.96
C ARG A 241 11.75 -6.93 -13.46
N ARG A 242 12.27 -5.91 -14.12
CA ARG A 242 12.26 -5.83 -15.58
C ARG A 242 13.27 -4.84 -16.10
N THR A 243 13.54 -4.96 -17.38
CA THR A 243 14.31 -4.01 -18.17
C THR A 243 13.35 -3.22 -19.05
N VAL A 244 13.54 -1.90 -19.13
CA VAL A 244 12.71 -1.01 -19.94
C VAL A 244 13.57 -0.30 -20.97
N LYS A 245 13.17 -0.33 -22.24
CA LYS A 245 13.84 0.41 -23.31
C LYS A 245 13.56 1.92 -23.12
N VAL A 246 14.61 2.71 -23.12
CA VAL A 246 14.54 4.16 -22.99
C VAL A 246 14.48 4.80 -24.37
N PRO A 247 13.44 5.61 -24.71
CA PRO A 247 13.38 6.32 -25.97
C PRO A 247 14.42 7.44 -26.02
N ASP A 248 14.90 7.76 -27.22
CA ASP A 248 15.98 8.76 -27.42
C ASP A 248 15.62 10.13 -26.86
N THR A 249 14.35 10.52 -26.92
CA THR A 249 13.82 11.75 -26.30
C THR A 249 14.13 11.85 -24.81
N LEU A 250 14.14 10.73 -24.08
CA LEU A 250 14.38 10.69 -22.65
C LEU A 250 15.85 10.40 -22.32
N LYS A 251 16.52 9.63 -23.18
CA LYS A 251 17.90 9.17 -23.00
C LYS A 251 18.85 10.32 -22.72
N ARG A 252 18.80 11.40 -23.51
CA ARG A 252 19.69 12.57 -23.35
C ARG A 252 19.61 13.17 -21.94
N TYR A 253 18.41 13.29 -21.38
CA TYR A 253 18.21 13.85 -20.04
C TYR A 253 18.75 12.91 -18.95
N LEU A 254 18.51 11.60 -19.09
CA LEU A 254 19.00 10.62 -18.12
C LEU A 254 20.54 10.58 -18.10
N LEU A 255 21.18 10.65 -19.26
CA LEU A 255 22.64 10.75 -19.39
C LEU A 255 23.17 12.04 -18.76
N THR A 256 22.49 13.17 -18.95
CA THR A 256 22.87 14.44 -18.31
C THR A 256 22.75 14.34 -16.79
N LEU A 257 21.69 13.74 -16.28
CA LEU A 257 21.49 13.53 -14.84
C LEU A 257 22.48 12.56 -14.20
N SER A 258 23.06 11.63 -14.97
CA SER A 258 24.08 10.68 -14.50
C SER A 258 25.51 11.24 -14.50
N ARG A 259 25.76 12.36 -15.19
CA ARG A 259 27.09 12.97 -15.23
C ARG A 259 27.59 13.33 -13.83
N ASN A 260 28.86 13.09 -13.58
CA ASN A 260 29.53 13.38 -12.30
C ASN A 260 28.94 12.68 -11.07
N LYS A 261 28.18 11.60 -11.27
CA LYS A 261 27.64 10.77 -10.19
C LYS A 261 28.31 9.40 -10.15
N GLN A 262 28.37 8.82 -8.94
CA GLN A 262 28.84 7.46 -8.74
C GLN A 262 27.76 6.45 -9.13
N PRO A 263 28.13 5.21 -9.49
CA PRO A 263 27.15 4.17 -9.90
C PRO A 263 26.01 3.90 -8.91
N LYS A 264 26.26 4.06 -7.61
CA LYS A 264 25.28 3.86 -6.54
C LYS A 264 24.50 5.11 -6.14
N ASP A 265 24.82 6.25 -6.73
CA ASP A 265 24.09 7.48 -6.46
C ASP A 265 22.69 7.40 -7.07
N LEU A 266 21.73 7.99 -6.38
CA LEU A 266 20.38 8.11 -6.92
C LEU A 266 20.37 9.07 -8.13
N LEU A 267 19.77 8.62 -9.24
CA LEU A 267 19.71 9.35 -10.48
C LEU A 267 19.11 10.76 -10.32
N PHE A 268 18.09 10.88 -9.47
CA PHE A 268 17.40 12.14 -9.18
C PHE A 268 17.79 12.77 -7.84
N GLY A 269 18.70 12.16 -7.06
CA GLY A 269 18.92 12.51 -5.67
C GLY A 269 17.83 11.97 -4.74
N LYS A 270 17.87 12.36 -3.47
CA LYS A 270 16.95 11.85 -2.45
C LYS A 270 15.62 12.60 -2.51
N HIS A 271 14.60 11.92 -3.02
CA HIS A 271 13.22 12.40 -3.07
C HIS A 271 12.25 11.32 -2.57
N ASP A 272 11.09 11.75 -2.08
CA ASP A 272 10.00 10.84 -1.78
C ASP A 272 9.21 10.48 -3.05
N ARG A 273 8.34 9.47 -2.92
CA ARG A 273 7.48 9.00 -4.04
C ARG A 273 6.43 10.03 -4.48
N ASP A 274 6.22 11.11 -3.73
CA ASP A 274 5.23 12.13 -4.07
C ASP A 274 5.84 13.23 -4.94
N TRP A 275 7.16 13.35 -4.96
CA TRP A 275 7.87 14.29 -5.79
C TRP A 275 7.56 14.19 -7.31
N PRO A 276 7.62 13.01 -7.98
CA PRO A 276 7.20 12.92 -9.38
C PRO A 276 5.71 13.25 -9.58
N ARG A 277 4.86 12.96 -8.57
CA ARG A 277 3.43 13.31 -8.62
C ARG A 277 3.19 14.81 -8.63
N HIS A 278 3.95 15.55 -7.83
CA HIS A 278 3.89 17.02 -7.81
C HIS A 278 4.30 17.58 -9.16
N TRP A 279 5.36 17.03 -9.77
CA TRP A 279 5.82 17.48 -11.08
C TRP A 279 4.82 17.18 -12.19
N VAL A 280 4.18 16.01 -12.23
CA VAL A 280 3.11 15.71 -13.19
C VAL A 280 2.02 16.77 -13.12
N LYS A 281 1.54 17.13 -11.93
CA LYS A 281 0.52 18.16 -11.75
C LYS A 281 1.01 19.57 -12.11
N LYS A 282 2.23 19.92 -11.73
CA LYS A 282 2.86 21.20 -12.09
C LYS A 282 2.88 21.37 -13.61
N ILE A 283 3.30 20.33 -14.34
CA ILE A 283 3.34 20.35 -15.81
C ILE A 283 1.94 20.46 -16.39
N CYS A 284 0.92 19.77 -15.84
CA CYS A 284 -0.47 19.92 -16.29
C CYS A 284 -0.92 21.38 -16.24
N ARG A 285 -0.65 22.06 -15.12
CA ARG A 285 -1.01 23.49 -14.96
C ARG A 285 -0.26 24.39 -15.96
N LEU A 286 1.04 24.17 -16.11
CA LEU A 286 1.86 24.97 -17.05
C LEU A 286 1.49 24.72 -18.52
N ALA A 287 1.11 23.50 -18.87
CA ALA A 287 0.64 23.14 -20.21
C ALA A 287 -0.84 23.50 -20.45
N ARG A 288 -1.56 24.00 -19.41
CA ARG A 288 -2.99 24.33 -19.45
C ARG A 288 -3.88 23.14 -19.89
N VAL A 289 -3.53 21.94 -19.39
CA VAL A 289 -4.31 20.72 -19.59
C VAL A 289 -4.94 20.27 -18.27
N PRO A 290 -5.97 19.40 -18.31
CA PRO A 290 -6.60 18.87 -17.08
C PRO A 290 -5.58 18.25 -16.11
N GLU A 291 -5.73 18.52 -14.81
CA GLU A 291 -4.85 17.91 -13.81
C GLU A 291 -5.09 16.42 -13.69
N VAL A 292 -4.07 15.64 -13.97
CA VAL A 292 -4.04 14.19 -13.78
C VAL A 292 -2.95 13.77 -12.79
N CYS A 293 -3.04 12.54 -12.28
CA CYS A 293 -2.01 12.01 -11.39
C CYS A 293 -0.95 11.21 -12.16
N ALA A 294 0.22 10.97 -11.54
CA ALA A 294 1.27 10.15 -12.15
C ALA A 294 0.79 8.74 -12.54
N HIS A 295 -0.16 8.18 -11.80
CA HIS A 295 -0.77 6.89 -12.14
C HIS A 295 -1.64 6.96 -13.40
N SER A 296 -2.25 8.12 -13.67
CA SER A 296 -2.95 8.40 -14.93
C SER A 296 -2.00 8.44 -16.12
N MET A 297 -0.77 9.00 -15.95
CA MET A 297 0.25 9.00 -16.99
C MET A 297 0.71 7.59 -17.35
N ARG A 298 0.88 6.73 -16.34
CA ARG A 298 1.16 5.30 -16.57
C ARG A 298 -0.02 4.59 -17.24
N GLY A 299 -1.26 4.96 -16.89
CA GLY A 299 -2.47 4.47 -17.58
C GLY A 299 -2.51 4.91 -19.04
N LEU A 300 -2.18 6.16 -19.31
CA LEU A 300 -2.08 6.72 -20.65
C LEU A 300 -1.00 6.01 -21.48
N HIS A 301 0.18 5.72 -20.90
CA HIS A 301 1.20 4.89 -21.54
C HIS A 301 0.63 3.55 -22.01
N ALA A 302 -0.11 2.86 -21.12
CA ALA A 302 -0.74 1.59 -21.49
C ALA A 302 -1.76 1.73 -22.63
N THR A 303 -2.60 2.77 -22.56
CA THR A 303 -3.60 3.08 -23.60
C THR A 303 -2.92 3.31 -24.93
N LEU A 304 -1.94 4.23 -24.99
CA LEU A 304 -1.22 4.57 -26.22
C LEU A 304 -0.46 3.37 -26.81
N ALA A 305 0.16 2.52 -25.95
CA ALA A 305 0.84 1.33 -26.40
C ALA A 305 -0.12 0.31 -27.05
N ILE A 306 -1.33 0.13 -26.47
CA ILE A 306 -2.35 -0.75 -27.02
C ILE A 306 -2.91 -0.17 -28.33
N GLU A 307 -3.17 1.13 -28.39
CA GLU A 307 -3.61 1.84 -29.60
C GLU A 307 -2.56 1.74 -30.72
N ALA A 308 -1.27 1.78 -30.38
CA ALA A 308 -0.16 1.54 -31.32
C ALA A 308 -0.01 0.06 -31.71
N GLY A 309 -0.90 -0.82 -31.24
CA GLY A 309 -0.97 -2.22 -31.64
C GLY A 309 -0.19 -3.21 -30.77
N ALA A 310 0.35 -2.78 -29.63
CA ALA A 310 0.94 -3.72 -28.67
C ALA A 310 -0.16 -4.59 -28.03
N SER A 311 0.10 -5.89 -27.85
CA SER A 311 -0.85 -6.76 -27.17
C SER A 311 -0.94 -6.40 -25.67
N PRO A 312 -2.13 -6.56 -25.03
CA PRO A 312 -2.29 -6.32 -23.61
C PRO A 312 -1.31 -7.07 -22.72
N ASP A 313 -0.88 -8.29 -23.13
CA ASP A 313 0.11 -9.09 -22.39
C ASP A 313 1.52 -8.48 -22.48
N VAL A 314 1.91 -7.97 -23.64
CA VAL A 314 3.20 -7.28 -23.82
C VAL A 314 3.22 -6.01 -22.97
N VAL A 315 2.12 -5.23 -23.00
CA VAL A 315 2.00 -4.02 -22.17
C VAL A 315 1.99 -4.37 -20.68
N ALA A 316 1.28 -5.43 -20.28
CA ALA A 316 1.28 -5.89 -18.89
C ALA A 316 2.70 -6.22 -18.40
N ARG A 317 3.46 -7.00 -19.18
CA ARG A 317 4.85 -7.34 -18.88
C ARG A 317 5.74 -6.09 -18.81
N SER A 318 5.65 -5.19 -19.78
CA SER A 318 6.45 -3.95 -19.79
C SER A 318 6.17 -3.07 -18.57
N LEU A 319 4.95 -3.09 -18.08
CA LEU A 319 4.53 -2.37 -16.88
C LEU A 319 4.85 -3.14 -15.58
N GLY A 320 5.19 -4.42 -15.63
CA GLY A 320 5.34 -5.27 -14.44
C GLY A 320 4.01 -5.50 -13.73
N HIS A 321 2.98 -5.88 -14.47
CA HIS A 321 1.70 -6.38 -13.96
C HIS A 321 1.71 -7.91 -13.98
N GLU A 322 1.04 -8.51 -13.01
CA GLU A 322 0.91 -9.96 -12.91
C GLU A 322 -0.02 -10.55 -13.98
N SER A 323 -0.91 -9.72 -14.56
CA SER A 323 -1.85 -10.16 -15.59
C SER A 323 -2.25 -9.04 -16.55
N ALA A 324 -2.61 -9.41 -17.79
CA ALA A 324 -3.20 -8.51 -18.78
C ALA A 324 -4.54 -7.93 -18.31
N SER A 325 -5.33 -8.68 -17.54
CA SER A 325 -6.58 -8.22 -16.95
C SER A 325 -6.39 -6.97 -16.08
N MET A 326 -5.29 -6.89 -15.33
CA MET A 326 -4.94 -5.70 -14.54
C MET A 326 -4.66 -4.50 -15.45
N THR A 327 -3.96 -4.70 -16.56
CA THR A 327 -3.68 -3.63 -17.54
C THR A 327 -4.96 -3.11 -18.15
N LEU A 328 -5.83 -3.99 -18.64
CA LEU A 328 -7.09 -3.61 -19.29
C LEU A 328 -8.08 -2.97 -18.32
N SER A 329 -8.20 -3.50 -17.10
CA SER A 329 -9.21 -3.03 -16.15
C SER A 329 -8.81 -1.75 -15.39
N ALA A 330 -7.53 -1.55 -15.14
CA ALA A 330 -7.05 -0.48 -14.27
C ALA A 330 -6.31 0.65 -15.00
N TYR A 331 -5.75 0.38 -16.18
CA TYR A 331 -4.84 1.31 -16.85
C TYR A 331 -5.29 1.69 -18.27
N ALA A 332 -5.73 0.76 -19.10
CA ALA A 332 -6.16 1.10 -20.44
C ALA A 332 -7.53 1.80 -20.45
N ALA A 333 -7.70 2.77 -21.32
CA ALA A 333 -9.01 3.39 -21.53
C ALA A 333 -10.01 2.36 -22.09
N PRO A 334 -11.29 2.45 -21.70
CA PRO A 334 -12.32 1.59 -22.26
C PRO A 334 -12.36 1.70 -23.79
N GLY A 335 -12.26 0.57 -24.49
CA GLY A 335 -12.31 0.53 -25.97
C GLY A 335 -10.97 0.57 -26.68
N SER A 336 -9.83 0.93 -26.03
CA SER A 336 -8.51 0.97 -26.71
C SER A 336 -8.12 -0.36 -27.36
N ALA A 337 -8.41 -1.48 -26.72
CA ALA A 337 -8.15 -2.80 -27.29
C ALA A 337 -9.03 -3.09 -28.52
N LYS A 338 -10.29 -2.61 -28.52
CA LYS A 338 -11.20 -2.76 -29.67
C LYS A 338 -10.76 -1.91 -30.85
N ALA A 339 -10.38 -0.65 -30.60
CA ALA A 339 -9.84 0.25 -31.62
C ALA A 339 -8.57 -0.31 -32.26
N ALA A 340 -7.61 -0.77 -31.46
CA ALA A 340 -6.39 -1.40 -31.96
C ALA A 340 -6.66 -2.65 -32.79
N THR A 341 -7.64 -3.48 -32.42
CA THR A 341 -8.05 -4.66 -33.18
C THR A 341 -8.66 -4.28 -34.52
N ALA A 342 -9.57 -3.32 -34.53
CA ALA A 342 -10.20 -2.84 -35.76
C ALA A 342 -9.17 -2.29 -36.76
N THR A 343 -8.24 -1.44 -36.28
CA THR A 343 -7.15 -0.88 -37.10
C THR A 343 -6.24 -1.97 -37.66
N ARG A 344 -5.90 -3.00 -36.86
CA ARG A 344 -5.09 -4.13 -37.34
C ARG A 344 -5.77 -4.92 -38.41
N VAL A 345 -7.04 -5.26 -38.23
CA VAL A 345 -7.84 -5.97 -39.24
C VAL A 345 -7.91 -5.13 -40.54
N GLN A 346 -8.19 -3.84 -40.41
CA GLN A 346 -8.21 -2.94 -41.55
C GLN A 346 -6.86 -2.89 -42.30
N ASN A 347 -5.75 -2.81 -41.55
CA ASN A 347 -4.39 -2.77 -42.13
C ASN A 347 -3.99 -4.10 -42.79
N LEU A 348 -4.49 -5.25 -42.32
CA LEU A 348 -4.25 -6.56 -42.96
C LEU A 348 -4.93 -6.66 -44.36
N PHE A 349 -6.01 -5.93 -44.58
CA PHE A 349 -6.74 -5.89 -45.83
C PHE A 349 -6.48 -4.61 -46.66
N ALA A 350 -5.62 -3.70 -46.14
CA ALA A 350 -5.19 -2.52 -46.88
C ALA A 350 -4.28 -2.96 -48.03
N GLY A 351 -4.82 -2.98 -49.24
CA GLY A 351 -4.12 -3.42 -50.47
C GLY A 351 -4.83 -4.53 -51.22
N ILE A 352 -5.94 -5.05 -50.73
CA ILE A 352 -6.83 -5.91 -51.52
C ILE A 352 -7.73 -4.98 -52.37
N PRO A 353 -7.62 -5.00 -53.71
CA PRO A 353 -8.51 -4.20 -54.55
C PRO A 353 -9.96 -4.61 -54.33
N SER A 354 -10.85 -3.63 -54.26
CA SER A 354 -12.29 -3.90 -54.23
C SER A 354 -12.66 -4.73 -55.47
N PRO A 355 -13.52 -5.75 -55.33
CA PRO A 355 -14.00 -6.49 -56.49
C PRO A 355 -14.74 -5.53 -57.47
N PRO A 356 -14.64 -5.78 -58.77
CA PRO A 356 -15.17 -4.90 -59.81
C PRO A 356 -16.69 -4.71 -59.72
#